data_984cec20c827639effb3b79b547fd2d4
#
_entry.id   984cec20c827639effb3b79b547fd2d4
#
_cell.length_a   1.000
_cell.length_b   1.000
_cell.length_c   1.000
_cell.angle_alpha   90.00
_cell.angle_beta   90.00
_cell.angle_gamma   90.00
#
_symmetry.space_group_name_H-M   'P 1'
#
loop_
_entity.id
_entity.type
_entity.pdbx_description
1 polymer ?
#
loop_
_entity_poly.entity_id
_entity_poly.type
_entity_poly.pdbx_seq_one_letter_code
_entity_poly.pdbx_strand_id
1 'polypeptide(L)' 'MEELIITSNDGRMSSLEIAQITEREHKDVMRSIRNMEESWLKIAGRNFALGTYKDANKQDRPCYYLTKTECLYVATKLF' A
#
# COMPACT_ATOMS: atom_id res chain seq x y z
N MET A 1 -12.78 14.14 8.24
CA MET A 1 -12.38 13.77 7.99
C MET A 1 -11.54 13.68 7.65
N GLU A 2 -11.41 13.68 7.88
CA GLU A 2 -10.76 13.49 7.67
C GLU A 2 -9.93 13.15 7.16
N GLU A 3 -9.64 13.38 7.02
CA GLU A 3 -8.80 13.03 6.68
C GLU A 3 -7.90 12.36 6.47
N LEU A 4 -7.89 12.43 6.43
CA LEU A 4 -7.11 11.66 6.44
C LEU A 4 -6.31 10.84 5.93
N ILE A 5 -6.82 10.94 5.53
CA ILE A 5 -6.40 9.65 5.13
C ILE A 5 -5.19 9.70 4.26
N ILE A 6 -5.20 10.54 3.30
CA ILE A 6 -4.01 10.73 2.50
C ILE A 6 -3.14 11.72 3.22
N THR A 7 -2.10 11.19 3.80
CA THR A 7 -1.24 11.99 4.62
C THR A 7 0.05 12.35 3.93
N SER A 8 0.35 11.67 2.85
CA SER A 8 1.58 11.90 2.14
C SER A 8 1.49 13.16 1.31
N ASN A 9 2.54 13.95 1.33
CA ASN A 9 2.58 15.20 0.59
C ASN A 9 2.64 14.97 -0.92
N ASP A 10 3.04 13.80 -1.34
CA ASP A 10 3.12 13.48 -2.76
C ASP A 10 1.90 12.70 -3.25
N GLY A 11 0.86 12.65 -2.43
CA GLY A 11 -0.37 12.01 -2.81
C GLY A 11 -0.36 10.50 -2.78
N ARG A 12 0.60 9.91 -2.08
CA ARG A 12 0.68 8.46 -1.99
C ARG A 12 -0.25 7.94 -0.91
N MET A 13 -0.72 6.72 -1.10
CA MET A 13 -1.56 6.03 -0.13
C MET A 13 -0.80 4.83 0.42
N SER A 14 -0.90 4.60 1.72
CA SER A 14 -0.21 3.47 2.33
C SER A 14 -1.02 2.20 2.19
N SER A 15 -0.34 1.07 2.31
CA SER A 15 -1.01 -0.23 2.29
C SER A 15 -1.95 -0.38 3.47
N LEU A 16 -1.70 0.34 4.57
CA LEU A 16 -2.61 0.34 5.72
C LEU A 16 -3.97 0.92 5.34
N GLU A 17 -3.95 1.99 4.57
CA GLU A 17 -5.19 2.62 4.14
C GLU A 17 -5.96 1.72 3.17
N ILE A 18 -5.23 1.02 2.31
CA ILE A 18 -5.84 0.06 1.41
C ILE A 18 -6.53 -1.03 2.21
N ALA A 19 -5.87 -1.53 3.25
CA ALA A 19 -6.46 -2.56 4.09
C ALA A 19 -7.74 -2.08 4.74
N GLN A 20 -7.76 -0.84 5.23
CA GLN A 20 -8.94 -0.27 5.83
C GLN A 20 -10.09 -0.14 4.84
N ILE A 21 -9.79 0.40 3.68
CA ILE A 21 -10.81 0.65 2.66
C ILE A 21 -11.39 -0.65 2.14
N THR A 22 -10.57 -1.67 1.99
CA THR A 22 -11.02 -2.95 1.44
C THR A 22 -11.51 -3.90 2.52
N GLU A 23 -11.41 -3.51 3.79
CA GLU A 23 -11.80 -4.33 4.93
C GLU A 23 -11.04 -5.65 4.97
N ARG A 24 -9.76 -5.60 4.60
CA ARG A 24 -8.86 -6.75 4.64
C ARG A 24 -7.82 -6.53 5.70
N GLU A 25 -7.21 -7.63 6.15
CA GLU A 25 -6.11 -7.50 7.09
C GLU A 25 -4.87 -6.99 6.36
N HIS A 26 -4.11 -6.15 7.06
CA HIS A 26 -2.94 -5.54 6.45
C HIS A 26 -1.92 -6.59 5.97
N LYS A 27 -1.77 -7.69 6.70
CA LYS A 27 -0.84 -8.74 6.30
C LYS A 27 -1.23 -9.35 4.96
N ASP A 28 -2.54 -9.46 4.71
CA ASP A 28 -3.02 -10.02 3.45
C ASP A 28 -2.79 -9.04 2.30
N VAL A 29 -3.00 -7.75 2.57
CA VAL A 29 -2.73 -6.72 1.59
C VAL A 29 -1.23 -6.70 1.24
N MET A 30 -0.38 -6.79 2.26
CA MET A 30 1.06 -6.80 2.04
C MET A 30 1.48 -8.00 1.19
N ARG A 31 0.89 -9.16 1.47
CA ARG A 31 1.21 -10.36 0.70
C ARG A 31 0.78 -10.19 -0.76
N SER A 32 -0.41 -9.65 -0.96
CA SER A 32 -0.93 -9.45 -2.30
C SER A 32 -0.06 -8.48 -3.09
N ILE A 33 0.33 -7.37 -2.46
CA ILE A 33 1.18 -6.39 -3.12
C ILE A 33 2.53 -7.00 -3.46
N ARG A 34 3.09 -7.78 -2.54
CA ARG A 34 4.37 -8.43 -2.78
C ARG A 34 4.30 -9.37 -3.98
N ASN A 35 3.18 -10.10 -4.10
CA ASN A 35 2.99 -11.00 -5.23
C ASN A 35 2.83 -10.27 -6.55
N MET A 36 2.43 -9.02 -6.50
CA MET A 36 2.26 -8.20 -7.70
C MET A 36 3.54 -7.50 -8.13
N GLU A 37 4.55 -7.47 -7.26
CA GLU A 37 5.73 -6.66 -7.52
C GLU A 37 6.44 -7.04 -8.80
N GLU A 38 6.53 -8.32 -9.08
CA GLU A 38 7.21 -8.77 -10.30
C GLU A 38 6.51 -8.27 -11.55
N SER A 39 5.19 -8.40 -11.58
CA SER A 39 4.42 -7.91 -12.71
C SER A 39 4.50 -6.39 -12.83
N TRP A 40 4.40 -5.72 -11.71
CA TRP A 40 4.47 -4.26 -11.71
C TRP A 40 5.84 -3.77 -12.18
N LEU A 41 6.90 -4.46 -11.77
CA LEU A 41 8.24 -4.12 -12.21
C LEU A 41 8.37 -4.18 -13.71
N LYS A 42 7.75 -5.17 -14.34
CA LYS A 42 7.78 -5.30 -15.79
C LYS A 42 7.02 -4.18 -16.48
N ILE A 43 5.95 -3.70 -15.86
CA ILE A 43 5.12 -2.64 -16.43
C ILE A 43 5.75 -1.27 -16.23
N ALA A 44 6.14 -0.99 -14.99
CA ALA A 44 6.55 0.36 -14.60
C ALA A 44 8.06 0.55 -14.54
N GLY A 45 8.82 -0.53 -14.53
CA GLY A 45 10.27 -0.47 -14.46
C GLY A 45 10.81 -0.18 -13.08
N ARG A 46 9.97 -0.28 -12.04
CA ARG A 46 10.40 -0.04 -10.68
C ARG A 46 9.45 -0.73 -9.72
N ASN A 47 9.95 -0.98 -8.50
CA ASN A 47 9.14 -1.59 -7.46
C ASN A 47 8.27 -0.55 -6.75
N PHE A 48 7.29 -1.04 -5.98
CA PHE A 48 6.52 -0.19 -5.09
C PHE A 48 7.45 0.36 -3.99
N ALA A 49 7.14 1.55 -3.53
CA ALA A 49 7.93 2.18 -2.47
C ALA A 49 7.64 1.49 -1.13
N LEU A 50 8.70 1.12 -0.43
CA LEU A 50 8.59 0.46 0.86
C LEU A 50 8.91 1.45 1.96
N GLY A 51 8.11 1.43 3.02
CA GLY A 51 8.34 2.28 4.19
C GLY A 51 8.00 1.54 5.45
N THR A 52 7.87 2.29 6.54
CA THR A 52 7.54 1.71 7.83
C THR A 52 6.46 2.53 8.53
N TYR A 53 5.77 1.88 9.46
CA TYR A 53 4.81 2.57 10.32
C TYR A 53 4.96 2.00 11.73
N LYS A 54 4.43 2.72 12.71
CA LYS A 54 4.41 2.26 14.10
C LYS A 54 3.09 1.57 14.37
N ASP A 55 3.16 0.34 14.87
CA ASP A 55 1.95 -0.38 15.24
C ASP A 55 1.51 0.01 16.65
N ALA A 56 0.48 -0.68 17.16
CA ALA A 56 -0.06 -0.38 18.48
C ALA A 56 0.97 -0.58 19.58
N ASN A 57 1.94 -1.44 19.36
CA ASN A 57 3.01 -1.71 20.31
C ASN A 57 4.23 -0.82 20.08
N LYS A 58 4.10 0.17 19.20
CA LYS A 58 5.17 1.12 18.86
C LYS A 58 6.38 0.45 18.22
N GLN A 59 6.13 -0.67 17.56
CA GLN A 59 7.17 -1.36 16.81
C GLN A 59 7.08 -0.96 15.35
N ASP A 60 8.26 -0.88 14.71
CA ASP A 60 8.31 -0.57 13.29
C ASP A 60 7.86 -1.78 12.47
N ARG A 61 6.90 -1.55 11.59
CA ARG A 61 6.37 -2.58 10.71
C ARG A 61 6.47 -2.10 9.28
N PRO A 62 6.69 -3.00 8.32
CA PRO A 62 6.77 -2.59 6.92
C PRO A 62 5.41 -2.25 6.36
N CYS A 63 5.40 -1.32 5.43
CA CYS A 63 4.22 -1.01 4.64
C CYS A 63 4.67 -0.51 3.28
N TYR A 64 3.73 -0.43 2.34
CA TYR A 64 4.00 0.12 1.02
C TYR A 64 3.32 1.48 0.91
N TYR A 65 3.97 2.38 0.19
CA TYR A 65 3.38 3.67 -0.18
C TYR A 65 3.18 3.67 -1.68
N LEU A 66 1.94 3.83 -2.09
CA LEU A 66 1.56 3.65 -3.49
C LEU A 66 1.08 4.95 -4.08
N THR A 67 1.52 5.23 -5.31
CA THR A 67 0.99 6.35 -6.07
C THR A 67 -0.43 6.02 -6.49
N LYS A 68 -1.14 7.02 -7.04
CA LYS A 68 -2.50 6.81 -7.49
C LYS A 68 -2.58 5.68 -8.53
N THR A 69 -1.67 5.69 -9.48
CA THR A 69 -1.63 4.65 -10.50
C THR A 69 -1.37 3.28 -9.90
N GLU A 70 -0.45 3.22 -8.94
CA GLU A 70 -0.15 1.96 -8.27
C GLU A 70 -1.34 1.46 -7.46
N CYS A 71 -2.07 2.37 -6.82
CA CYS A 71 -3.27 2.01 -6.08
C CYS A 71 -4.31 1.40 -7.00
N LEU A 72 -4.50 1.97 -8.17
CA LEU A 72 -5.45 1.45 -9.12
C LEU A 72 -5.06 0.05 -9.58
N TYR A 73 -3.78 -0.15 -9.85
CA TYR A 73 -3.29 -1.46 -10.26
C TYR A 73 -3.55 -2.50 -9.17
N VAL A 74 -3.20 -2.16 -7.93
CA VAL A 74 -3.39 -3.08 -6.81
C VAL A 74 -4.88 -3.37 -6.61
N ALA A 75 -5.71 -2.34 -6.70
CA ALA A 75 -7.15 -2.52 -6.52
C ALA A 75 -7.73 -3.50 -7.53
N THR A 76 -7.29 -3.44 -8.78
CA THR A 76 -7.81 -4.36 -9.79
C THR A 76 -7.44 -5.81 -9.50
N LYS A 77 -6.38 -6.03 -8.75
CA LYS A 77 -5.96 -7.38 -8.41
C LYS A 77 -6.60 -7.88 -7.11
N LEU A 78 -6.99 -6.96 -6.24
CA LEU A 78 -7.61 -7.33 -4.97
C LEU A 78 -9.09 -7.64 -5.10
N PHE A 79 -9.74 -7.09 -6.09
CA PHE A 79 -11.19 -7.27 -6.26
C PHE A 79 -11.55 -8.20 -7.43
#